data_68a5977f2904f3f2aa499ee552e49bd9
#
_entry.id   68a5977f2904f3f2aa499ee552e49bd9
#
_cell.length_a   1.000
_cell.length_b   1.000
_cell.length_c   1.000
_cell.angle_alpha   90.00
_cell.angle_beta   90.00
_cell.angle_gamma   90.00
#
_symmetry.space_group_name_H-M   'P 1'
#
loop_
_entity.id
_entity.type
_entity.pdbx_description
1 polymer ?
#
loop_
_entity_poly.entity_id
_entity_poly.type
_entity_poly.pdbx_seq_one_letter_code
_entity_poly.pdbx_strand_id
1 'polypeptide(L)'
;MKTLLRFLQNGKTQFHVAALAKEYLDAHNFTQISDRENLTELAAGRYYLAPFSSIVIPFVKGAQSTQVRIACAHTDFPMLKVKPNPELKKLGYLQINVEPLSLIHISEPTRRSY
;
A
#
# COMPACT_ATOMS: atom_id res chain seq x y z
N MET A 1 -18.07 6.89 -8.68
CA MET A 1 -18.70 5.91 -7.77
C MET A 1 -18.32 4.45 -8.11
N LYS A 2 -18.55 3.99 -9.36
CA LYS A 2 -18.17 2.61 -9.77
C LYS A 2 -16.67 2.29 -9.58
N THR A 3 -15.78 3.23 -9.86
CA THR A 3 -14.33 3.06 -9.71
C THR A 3 -13.93 2.86 -8.24
N LEU A 4 -14.50 3.64 -7.33
CA LEU A 4 -14.24 3.51 -5.89
C LEU A 4 -14.72 2.15 -5.36
N LEU A 5 -15.93 1.73 -5.74
CA LEU A 5 -16.46 0.43 -5.34
C LEU A 5 -15.59 -0.72 -5.84
N ARG A 6 -15.15 -0.67 -7.11
CA ARG A 6 -14.22 -1.65 -7.67
C ARG A 6 -12.91 -1.70 -6.89
N PHE A 7 -12.37 -0.54 -6.54
CA PHE A 7 -11.15 -0.43 -5.76
C PHE A 7 -11.30 -1.08 -4.38
N LEU A 8 -12.39 -0.77 -3.67
CA LEU A 8 -12.69 -1.35 -2.35
C LEU A 8 -12.93 -2.87 -2.40
N GLN A 9 -13.60 -3.36 -3.44
CA GLN A 9 -13.88 -4.79 -3.60
C GLN A 9 -12.61 -5.61 -3.91
N ASN A 10 -11.68 -5.06 -4.65
CA ASN A 10 -10.48 -5.75 -5.12
C ASN A 10 -9.25 -5.51 -4.25
N GLY A 11 -9.26 -4.47 -3.42
CA GLY A 11 -8.17 -4.14 -2.48
C GLY A 11 -8.17 -5.04 -1.25
N LYS A 12 -7.88 -6.34 -1.43
CA LYS A 12 -7.95 -7.35 -0.36
C LYS A 12 -6.74 -7.36 0.56
N THR A 13 -5.62 -6.86 0.11
CA THR A 13 -4.37 -6.69 0.88
C THR A 13 -3.69 -5.40 0.48
N GLN A 14 -2.72 -4.95 1.28
CA GLN A 14 -1.89 -3.78 0.94
C GLN A 14 -1.21 -3.90 -0.45
N PHE A 15 -0.84 -5.11 -0.84
CA PHE A 15 -0.23 -5.36 -2.15
C PHE A 15 -1.25 -5.22 -3.29
N HIS A 16 -2.47 -5.68 -3.10
CA HIS A 16 -3.57 -5.49 -4.05
C HIS A 16 -3.95 -4.02 -4.18
N VAL A 17 -3.99 -3.29 -3.07
CA VAL A 17 -4.26 -1.83 -3.06
C VAL A 17 -3.22 -1.09 -3.88
N ALA A 18 -1.93 -1.37 -3.67
CA ALA A 18 -0.86 -0.76 -4.44
C ALA A 18 -0.92 -1.13 -5.94
N ALA A 19 -1.23 -2.40 -6.27
CA ALA A 19 -1.39 -2.84 -7.65
C ALA A 19 -2.56 -2.13 -8.36
N LEU A 20 -3.70 -2.00 -7.70
CA LEU A 20 -4.86 -1.27 -8.23
C LEU A 20 -4.56 0.23 -8.40
N ALA A 21 -3.81 0.82 -7.48
CA ALA A 21 -3.38 2.22 -7.59
C ALA A 21 -2.47 2.42 -8.82
N LYS A 22 -1.54 1.51 -9.08
CA LYS A 22 -0.69 1.54 -10.29
C LYS A 22 -1.52 1.41 -11.56
N GLU A 23 -2.44 0.46 -11.62
CA GLU A 23 -3.35 0.29 -12.76
C GLU A 23 -4.14 1.57 -13.03
N TYR A 24 -4.65 2.21 -11.99
CA TYR A 24 -5.38 3.48 -12.10
C TYR A 24 -4.50 4.61 -12.61
N LEU A 25 -3.27 4.73 -12.12
CA LEU A 25 -2.32 5.75 -12.55
C LEU A 25 -1.90 5.56 -14.01
N ASP A 26 -1.63 4.32 -14.43
CA ASP A 26 -1.29 4.00 -15.81
C ASP A 26 -2.45 4.37 -16.77
N ALA A 27 -3.69 4.10 -16.38
CA ALA A 27 -4.88 4.49 -17.13
C ALA A 27 -5.08 6.02 -17.23
N HIS A 28 -4.48 6.81 -16.33
CA HIS A 28 -4.56 8.27 -16.30
C HIS A 28 -3.27 8.95 -16.80
N ASN A 29 -2.48 8.25 -17.60
CA ASN A 29 -1.26 8.76 -18.23
C ASN A 29 -0.16 9.19 -17.26
N PHE A 30 -0.06 8.51 -16.13
CA PHE A 30 1.10 8.59 -15.27
C PHE A 30 2.17 7.64 -15.78
N THR A 31 3.42 8.04 -15.70
CA THR A 31 4.58 7.25 -16.10
C THR A 31 5.32 6.76 -14.88
N GLN A 32 5.55 5.45 -14.78
CA GLN A 32 6.39 4.89 -13.74
C GLN A 32 7.85 5.23 -13.99
N ILE A 33 8.52 5.72 -12.96
CA ILE A 33 9.96 6.02 -12.99
C ILE A 33 10.68 5.22 -11.92
N SER A 34 11.99 5.05 -12.11
CA SER A 34 12.85 4.41 -11.12
C SER A 34 13.16 5.38 -9.96
N ASP A 35 13.34 4.85 -8.76
CA ASP A 35 13.81 5.58 -7.58
C ASP A 35 15.25 6.13 -7.73
N ARG A 36 15.98 5.64 -8.73
CA ARG A 36 17.35 6.08 -9.06
C ARG A 36 17.39 7.22 -10.09
N GLU A 37 16.25 7.58 -10.67
CA GLU A 37 16.20 8.68 -11.63
C GLU A 37 16.35 10.03 -10.95
N ASN A 38 17.04 10.94 -11.61
CA ASN A 38 17.19 12.31 -11.13
C ASN A 38 15.89 13.09 -11.37
N LEU A 39 15.13 13.30 -10.30
CA LEU A 39 13.85 14.00 -10.36
C LEU A 39 13.97 15.46 -10.85
N THR A 40 15.14 16.06 -10.73
CA THR A 40 15.34 17.45 -11.20
C THR A 40 15.39 17.56 -12.72
N GLU A 41 15.82 16.50 -13.39
CA GLU A 41 15.95 16.45 -14.86
C GLU A 41 14.67 16.04 -15.56
N LEU A 42 13.67 15.56 -14.83
CA LEU A 42 12.38 15.19 -15.40
C LEU A 42 11.65 16.39 -16.00
N ALA A 43 11.07 16.22 -17.18
CA ALA A 43 10.14 17.18 -17.77
C ALA A 43 8.89 17.34 -16.92
N ALA A 44 8.17 18.46 -17.07
CA ALA A 44 6.85 18.62 -16.46
C ALA A 44 5.90 17.50 -16.91
N GLY A 45 5.18 16.90 -15.97
CA GLY A 45 4.32 15.77 -16.29
C GLY A 45 3.83 15.01 -15.07
N ARG A 46 3.24 13.86 -15.31
CA ARG A 46 2.64 12.96 -14.31
C ARG A 46 3.49 11.71 -14.17
N TYR A 47 3.96 11.46 -12.97
CA TYR A 47 4.87 10.35 -12.69
C TYR A 47 4.47 9.62 -11.41
N TYR A 48 4.92 8.39 -11.25
CA TYR A 48 4.86 7.70 -9.97
C TYR A 48 6.08 6.81 -9.74
N LEU A 49 6.40 6.65 -8.47
CA LEU A 49 7.40 5.71 -7.97
C LEU A 49 6.69 4.54 -7.29
N ALA A 50 7.22 3.35 -7.44
CA ALA A 50 6.77 2.16 -6.73
C ALA A 50 7.99 1.39 -6.20
N PRO A 51 8.66 1.93 -5.17
CA PRO A 51 9.90 1.36 -4.63
C PRO A 51 9.69 -0.02 -4.01
N PHE A 52 8.49 -0.29 -3.50
CA PHE A 52 8.10 -1.57 -2.94
C PHE A 52 6.71 -1.97 -3.44
N SER A 53 6.39 -3.25 -3.32
CA SER A 53 5.11 -3.81 -3.79
C SER A 53 3.87 -3.28 -3.04
N SER A 54 4.06 -2.64 -1.88
CA SER A 54 2.99 -2.07 -1.05
C SER A 54 2.97 -0.54 -1.03
N ILE A 55 3.87 0.12 -1.77
CA ILE A 55 4.01 1.58 -1.77
C ILE A 55 3.91 2.11 -3.19
N VAL A 56 3.09 3.14 -3.36
CA VAL A 56 2.98 3.91 -4.61
C VAL A 56 3.03 5.40 -4.27
N ILE A 57 3.90 6.13 -4.94
CA ILE A 57 4.11 7.57 -4.72
C ILE A 57 3.84 8.30 -6.03
N PRO A 58 2.59 8.67 -6.32
CA PRO A 58 2.28 9.50 -7.48
C PRO A 58 2.59 10.96 -7.22
N PHE A 59 3.07 11.64 -8.24
CA PHE A 59 3.28 13.09 -8.19
C PHE A 59 3.11 13.73 -9.57
N VAL A 60 2.82 15.02 -9.54
CA VAL A 60 2.72 15.84 -10.74
C VAL A 60 3.81 16.90 -10.66
N LYS A 61 4.69 16.93 -11.65
CA LYS A 61 5.72 17.96 -11.77
C LYS A 61 5.23 19.08 -12.67
N GLY A 62 5.09 20.28 -12.10
CA GLY A 62 4.83 21.50 -12.85
C GLY A 62 6.11 22.11 -13.43
N ALA A 63 5.96 22.98 -14.41
CA ALA A 63 7.12 23.63 -15.07
C ALA A 63 7.87 24.60 -14.14
N GLN A 64 7.20 25.27 -13.21
CA GLN A 64 7.76 26.34 -12.37
C GLN A 64 7.19 26.35 -10.95
N SER A 65 6.85 25.21 -10.39
CA SER A 65 6.28 25.19 -9.03
C SER A 65 7.38 25.08 -7.97
N THR A 66 7.38 26.03 -7.04
CA THR A 66 8.20 25.99 -5.82
C THR A 66 7.44 25.43 -4.61
N GLN A 67 6.14 25.13 -4.77
CA GLN A 67 5.30 24.61 -3.71
C GLN A 67 5.00 23.13 -3.94
N VAL A 68 5.03 22.37 -2.85
CA VAL A 68 4.66 20.95 -2.84
C VAL A 68 3.41 20.77 -1.98
N ARG A 69 2.42 20.06 -2.52
CA ARG A 69 1.24 19.62 -1.77
C ARG A 69 1.32 18.12 -1.62
N ILE A 70 1.25 17.64 -0.40
CA ILE A 70 1.40 16.21 -0.08
C ILE A 70 0.08 15.73 0.52
N ALA A 71 -0.45 14.63 -0.01
CA ALA A 71 -1.53 13.86 0.59
C ALA A 71 -1.02 12.42 0.82
N CYS A 72 -1.18 11.93 2.03
CA CYS A 72 -0.74 10.59 2.43
C CYS A 72 -1.92 9.76 2.91
N ALA A 73 -1.92 8.48 2.55
CA ALA A 73 -2.83 7.49 3.07
C ALA A 73 -2.08 6.17 3.21
N HIS A 74 -2.50 5.34 4.17
CA HIS A 74 -1.94 4.00 4.32
C HIS A 74 -2.64 3.01 3.38
N THR A 75 -1.94 1.94 2.99
CA THR A 75 -2.46 0.89 2.13
C THR A 75 -2.90 -0.36 2.90
N ASP A 76 -2.44 -0.52 4.12
CA ASP A 76 -2.81 -1.61 5.01
C ASP A 76 -4.13 -1.34 5.73
N PHE A 77 -4.75 -2.39 6.21
CA PHE A 77 -5.96 -2.35 7.03
C PHE A 77 -5.97 -3.55 7.98
N PRO A 78 -6.79 -3.55 9.04
CA PRO A 78 -6.84 -4.66 9.98
C PRO A 78 -7.16 -5.99 9.28
N MET A 79 -6.28 -6.97 9.45
CA MET A 79 -6.43 -8.30 8.85
C MET A 79 -5.68 -9.35 9.68
N LEU A 80 -5.94 -10.62 9.39
CA LEU A 80 -5.16 -11.74 9.91
C LEU A 80 -4.14 -12.18 8.86
N LYS A 81 -2.87 -12.17 9.22
CA LYS A 81 -1.78 -12.66 8.39
C LYS A 81 -1.43 -14.09 8.79
N VAL A 82 -1.43 -14.99 7.83
CA VAL A 82 -1.00 -16.36 8.05
C VAL A 82 0.51 -16.40 8.27
N LYS A 83 0.94 -17.03 9.37
CA LYS A 83 2.36 -17.17 9.69
C LYS A 83 3.05 -18.21 8.79
N PRO A 84 4.38 -18.12 8.61
CA PRO A 84 5.14 -19.23 8.03
C PRO A 84 4.92 -20.51 8.83
N ASN A 85 4.78 -21.66 8.16
CA ASN A 85 4.43 -22.95 8.77
C ASN A 85 3.17 -22.89 9.64
N PRO A 86 2.02 -22.51 9.05
CA PRO A 86 0.83 -22.13 9.81
C PRO A 86 0.07 -23.33 10.39
N GLU A 87 0.33 -24.53 9.91
CA GLU A 87 -0.42 -25.72 10.30
C GLU A 87 -0.07 -26.18 11.72
N LEU A 88 -1.07 -26.22 12.57
CA LEU A 88 -0.98 -26.75 13.93
C LEU A 88 -1.99 -27.90 14.08
N LYS A 89 -1.47 -29.10 14.34
CA LYS A 89 -2.32 -30.25 14.70
C LYS A 89 -2.41 -30.34 16.23
N LYS A 90 -3.56 -30.04 16.77
CA LYS A 90 -3.78 -30.11 18.22
C LYS A 90 -5.15 -30.70 18.51
N LEU A 91 -5.20 -31.70 19.37
CA LEU A 91 -6.44 -32.35 19.82
C LEU A 91 -7.36 -32.82 18.67
N GLY A 92 -6.80 -33.34 17.56
CA GLY A 92 -7.56 -33.79 16.40
C GLY A 92 -8.09 -32.70 15.48
N TYR A 93 -7.77 -31.42 15.73
CA TYR A 93 -8.14 -30.30 14.87
C TYR A 93 -6.96 -29.79 14.07
N LEU A 94 -7.23 -29.38 12.84
CA LEU A 94 -6.30 -28.62 12.02
C LEU A 94 -6.54 -27.11 12.31
N GLN A 95 -5.54 -26.44 12.84
CA GLN A 95 -5.56 -25.03 13.14
C GLN A 95 -4.56 -24.29 12.26
N ILE A 96 -4.89 -23.06 11.88
CA ILE A 96 -3.99 -22.17 11.14
C ILE A 96 -3.48 -21.10 12.09
N ASN A 97 -2.17 -21.02 12.23
CA ASN A 97 -1.52 -20.00 13.05
C ASN A 97 -1.49 -18.68 12.29
N VAL A 98 -2.11 -17.65 12.86
CA VAL A 98 -2.21 -16.31 12.27
C VAL A 98 -1.74 -15.25 13.25
N GLU A 99 -1.36 -14.10 12.74
CA GLU A 99 -1.08 -12.91 13.53
C GLU A 99 -2.00 -11.76 13.10
N PRO A 100 -2.53 -10.97 14.03
CA PRO A 100 -3.28 -9.78 13.68
C PRO A 100 -2.34 -8.72 13.13
N LEU A 101 -2.72 -8.14 11.99
CA LEU A 101 -2.04 -7.01 11.37
C LEU A 101 -2.95 -5.79 11.50
N SER A 102 -2.54 -4.79 12.28
CA SER A 102 -3.30 -3.56 12.49
C SER A 102 -2.39 -2.43 12.93
N LEU A 103 -2.70 -1.21 12.53
CA LEU A 103 -2.03 0.01 13.01
C LEU A 103 -2.16 0.18 14.53
N ILE A 104 -3.24 -0.27 15.14
CA ILE A 104 -3.48 -0.18 16.58
C ILE A 104 -2.44 -0.98 17.36
N HIS A 105 -2.01 -2.14 16.85
CA HIS A 105 -0.96 -2.95 17.49
C HIS A 105 0.44 -2.32 17.42
N ILE A 106 0.66 -1.39 16.51
CA ILE A 106 1.92 -0.67 16.37
C ILE A 106 1.96 0.56 17.29
N SER A 107 0.82 1.19 17.52
CA SER A 107 0.70 2.47 18.25
C SER A 107 0.25 2.33 19.70
N GLU A 108 -0.34 1.24 20.11
CA GLU A 108 -0.68 1.02 21.53
C GLU A 108 0.51 0.48 22.31
N PRO A 109 0.93 1.18 23.38
CA PRO A 109 1.85 0.58 24.34
C PRO A 109 1.17 -0.65 24.93
N THR A 110 1.88 -1.76 24.94
CA THR A 110 1.47 -3.07 25.46
C THR A 110 0.71 -2.90 26.78
N ARG A 111 -0.61 -2.98 26.77
CA ARG A 111 -1.35 -3.19 28.01
C ARG A 111 -0.95 -4.56 28.53
N ARG A 112 -0.17 -4.58 29.60
CA ARG A 112 0.03 -5.79 30.39
C ARG A 112 -1.34 -6.20 30.90
N SER A 113 -1.88 -7.28 30.39
CA SER A 113 -2.97 -7.99 31.06
C SER A 113 -2.38 -8.62 32.31
N TYR A 114 -2.87 -8.19 33.44
CA TYR A 114 -2.61 -8.82 34.74
C TYR A 114 -3.38 -10.15 34.80
#